data_465c07ee82c986f977af7241e551d6cc
#
_entry.id   465c07ee82c986f977af7241e551d6cc
#
_cell.length_a   1.000
_cell.length_b   1.000
_cell.length_c   1.000
_cell.angle_alpha   90.00
_cell.angle_beta   90.00
_cell.angle_gamma   90.00
#
_symmetry.space_group_name_H-M   'P 1'
#
loop_
_entity.id
_entity.type
_entity.pdbx_description
1 polymer ?
#
loop_
_entity_poly.entity_id
_entity_poly.type
_entity_poly.pdbx_seq_one_letter_code
_entity_poly.pdbx_strand_id
1 'polypeptide(L)'
;MKINEFIQKYRTVTKLVPGMTSSHTPHVVCNDGFEMSVQAGQSLYSEPREVVDSYEEAEVGFPSTEESLLTSYAENEDNLCGTVYGYVPCTIIDEVIEKHGGIDESKIDIK
;
A
#
# COMPACT_ATOMS: atom_id res chain seq x y z
N MET A 1 -7.22 -5.50 11.05
CA MET A 1 -7.46 -4.30 10.20
C MET A 1 -7.14 -4.63 8.76
N LYS A 2 -8.05 -4.33 7.86
CA LYS A 2 -7.85 -4.50 6.43
C LYS A 2 -7.23 -3.26 5.82
N ILE A 3 -6.66 -3.39 4.61
CA ILE A 3 -5.89 -2.31 3.99
C ILE A 3 -6.71 -1.04 3.75
N ASN A 4 -7.98 -1.15 3.35
CA ASN A 4 -8.81 0.04 3.15
C ASN A 4 -9.05 0.80 4.46
N GLU A 5 -9.21 0.10 5.58
CA GLU A 5 -9.32 0.73 6.91
C GLU A 5 -8.01 1.44 7.29
N PHE A 6 -6.87 0.81 6.99
CA PHE A 6 -5.54 1.38 7.24
C PHE A 6 -5.34 2.68 6.44
N ILE A 7 -5.66 2.65 5.15
CA ILE A 7 -5.54 3.82 4.27
C ILE A 7 -6.41 4.96 4.81
N GLN A 8 -7.65 4.71 5.15
CA GLN A 8 -8.55 5.73 5.68
C GLN A 8 -8.02 6.35 6.97
N LYS A 9 -7.46 5.53 7.85
CA LYS A 9 -7.01 5.98 9.17
C LYS A 9 -5.72 6.78 9.14
N TYR A 10 -4.78 6.41 8.27
CA TYR A 10 -3.41 6.94 8.33
C TYR A 10 -3.01 7.81 7.15
N ARG A 11 -3.76 7.83 6.06
CA ARG A 11 -3.42 8.60 4.87
C ARG A 11 -3.50 10.10 5.13
N THR A 12 -2.50 10.82 4.62
CA THR A 12 -2.49 12.28 4.55
C THR A 12 -2.73 12.70 3.10
N VAL A 13 -3.67 13.60 2.88
CA VAL A 13 -3.97 14.15 1.55
C VAL A 13 -3.65 15.64 1.56
N THR A 14 -2.84 16.09 0.61
CA THR A 14 -2.44 17.48 0.45
C THR A 14 -2.94 18.02 -0.89
N LYS A 15 -3.62 19.15 -0.87
CA LYS A 15 -4.03 19.86 -2.07
C LYS A 15 -2.85 20.66 -2.60
N LEU A 16 -2.43 20.39 -3.85
CA LEU A 16 -1.29 21.09 -4.48
C LEU A 16 -1.76 22.32 -5.23
N VAL A 17 -2.72 22.12 -6.17
CA VAL A 17 -3.39 23.16 -6.93
C VAL A 17 -4.83 22.69 -7.18
N PRO A 18 -5.76 23.53 -7.66
CA PRO A 18 -7.12 23.08 -7.98
C PRO A 18 -7.09 21.87 -8.92
N GLY A 19 -7.72 20.76 -8.50
CA GLY A 19 -7.79 19.52 -9.27
C GLY A 19 -6.60 18.57 -9.09
N MET A 20 -5.58 18.95 -8.32
CA MET A 20 -4.41 18.08 -8.04
C MET A 20 -4.23 17.86 -6.54
N THR A 21 -4.05 16.60 -6.16
CA THR A 21 -3.78 16.21 -4.77
C THR A 21 -2.56 15.30 -4.72
N SER A 22 -1.89 15.31 -3.57
CA SER A 22 -0.85 14.35 -3.22
C SER A 22 -1.33 13.55 -2.03
N SER A 23 -1.25 12.24 -2.10
CA SER A 23 -1.63 11.33 -1.01
C SER A 23 -0.42 10.57 -0.53
N HIS A 24 -0.29 10.42 0.78
CA HIS A 24 0.77 9.62 1.38
C HIS A 24 0.21 8.78 2.53
N THR A 25 0.47 7.48 2.47
CA THR A 25 0.13 6.52 3.52
C THR A 25 1.44 5.99 4.11
N PRO A 26 1.61 5.97 5.43
CA PRO A 26 2.81 5.39 6.03
C PRO A 26 2.91 3.90 5.73
N HIS A 27 4.11 3.33 5.87
CA HIS A 27 4.32 1.91 5.61
C HIS A 27 3.43 1.04 6.49
N VAL A 28 2.90 -0.03 5.89
CA VAL A 28 2.26 -1.12 6.62
C VAL A 28 3.35 -1.94 7.28
N VAL A 29 3.28 -2.10 8.59
CA VAL A 29 4.20 -2.96 9.36
C VAL A 29 3.38 -4.06 9.99
N CYS A 30 3.75 -5.30 9.72
CA CYS A 30 3.04 -6.47 10.23
C CYS A 30 3.67 -7.02 11.51
N ASN A 31 2.93 -7.86 12.22
CA ASN A 31 3.35 -8.39 13.52
C ASN A 31 4.62 -9.25 13.46
N ASP A 32 4.92 -9.86 12.31
CA ASP A 32 6.15 -10.63 12.11
C ASP A 32 7.34 -9.78 11.65
N GLY A 33 7.15 -8.46 11.49
CA GLY A 33 8.17 -7.54 11.03
C GLY A 33 8.16 -7.26 9.53
N PHE A 34 7.33 -7.95 8.75
CA PHE A 34 7.18 -7.65 7.32
C PHE A 34 6.67 -6.23 7.13
N GLU A 35 7.22 -5.52 6.16
CA GLU A 35 6.90 -4.12 5.92
C GLU A 35 6.76 -3.86 4.42
N MET A 36 5.80 -3.02 4.04
CA MET A 36 5.59 -2.61 2.65
C MET A 36 4.92 -1.24 2.60
N SER A 37 5.12 -0.54 1.49
CA SER A 37 4.37 0.69 1.18
C SER A 37 3.09 0.31 0.43
N VAL A 38 1.95 0.86 0.83
CA VAL A 38 0.69 0.72 0.09
C VAL A 38 0.14 2.12 -0.13
N GLN A 39 0.05 2.51 -1.40
CA GLN A 39 -0.38 3.85 -1.79
C GLN A 39 -1.58 3.78 -2.73
N ALA A 40 -2.52 4.70 -2.56
CA ALA A 40 -3.68 4.82 -3.43
C ALA A 40 -4.12 6.27 -3.52
N GLY A 41 -4.54 6.71 -4.71
CA GLY A 41 -4.96 8.08 -4.92
C GLY A 41 -4.63 8.57 -6.32
N GLN A 42 -4.73 9.89 -6.51
CA GLN A 42 -4.41 10.54 -7.76
C GLN A 42 -2.93 10.34 -8.11
N SER A 43 -2.64 10.00 -9.35
CA SER A 43 -1.28 9.73 -9.86
C SER A 43 -0.61 8.46 -9.30
N LEU A 44 -1.36 7.60 -8.63
CA LEU A 44 -0.87 6.32 -8.11
C LEU A 44 -1.52 5.16 -8.88
N TYR A 45 -0.83 4.03 -8.93
CA TYR A 45 -1.34 2.84 -9.65
C TYR A 45 -2.38 2.12 -8.80
N SER A 46 -3.51 2.80 -8.60
CA SER A 46 -4.66 2.32 -7.85
C SER A 46 -5.94 2.35 -8.69
N GLU A 47 -6.98 1.67 -8.23
CA GLU A 47 -8.31 1.72 -8.82
C GLU A 47 -9.33 2.04 -7.74
N PRO A 48 -10.00 3.17 -7.81
CA PRO A 48 -9.80 4.25 -8.79
C PRO A 48 -8.52 5.08 -8.53
N ARG A 49 -8.11 5.87 -9.52
CA ARG A 49 -6.95 6.76 -9.40
C ARG A 49 -7.39 8.14 -8.90
N GLU A 50 -8.10 8.13 -7.80
CA GLU A 50 -8.68 9.31 -7.16
C GLU A 50 -8.58 9.17 -5.65
N VAL A 51 -8.81 10.26 -4.93
CA VAL A 51 -8.91 10.23 -3.47
C VAL A 51 -10.34 9.83 -3.10
N VAL A 52 -10.50 8.58 -2.70
CA VAL A 52 -11.80 8.01 -2.31
C VAL A 52 -11.64 7.24 -0.99
N ASP A 53 -12.76 6.79 -0.43
CA ASP A 53 -12.76 6.09 0.87
C ASP A 53 -12.40 4.61 0.76
N SER A 54 -12.56 4.01 -0.41
CA SER A 54 -12.31 2.59 -0.61
C SER A 54 -11.75 2.31 -1.99
N TYR A 55 -10.77 1.41 -2.07
CA TYR A 55 -10.08 1.05 -3.30
C TYR A 55 -10.25 -0.43 -3.59
N GLU A 56 -10.35 -0.78 -4.87
CA GLU A 56 -10.31 -2.16 -5.34
C GLU A 56 -8.87 -2.64 -5.53
N GLU A 57 -7.99 -1.73 -5.99
CA GLU A 57 -6.57 -2.01 -6.23
C GLU A 57 -5.71 -0.86 -5.72
N ALA A 58 -4.51 -1.18 -5.28
CA ALA A 58 -3.56 -0.17 -4.79
C ALA A 58 -2.15 -0.45 -5.28
N GLU A 59 -1.29 0.57 -5.21
CA GLU A 59 0.12 0.44 -5.54
C GLU A 59 0.88 -0.05 -4.31
N VAL A 60 1.59 -1.16 -4.44
CA VAL A 60 2.46 -1.67 -3.38
C VAL A 60 3.92 -1.39 -3.76
N GLY A 61 4.74 -1.06 -2.80
CA GLY A 61 6.15 -0.79 -3.04
C GLY A 61 7.06 -1.32 -1.96
N PHE A 62 8.26 -1.71 -2.39
CA PHE A 62 9.41 -1.94 -1.52
C PHE A 62 9.13 -2.86 -0.32
N PRO A 63 8.61 -4.09 -0.55
CA PRO A 63 8.44 -5.03 0.56
C PRO A 63 9.79 -5.34 1.19
N SER A 64 9.82 -5.51 2.50
CA SER A 64 11.06 -5.76 3.26
C SER A 64 11.70 -7.12 2.92
N THR A 65 10.91 -8.07 2.43
CA THR A 65 11.37 -9.35 1.90
C THR A 65 10.52 -9.70 0.67
N GLU A 66 10.99 -10.64 -0.15
CA GLU A 66 10.20 -11.12 -1.27
C GLU A 66 8.91 -11.76 -0.78
N GLU A 67 7.79 -11.44 -1.43
CA GLU A 67 6.47 -11.93 -1.08
C GLU A 67 5.82 -12.56 -2.31
N SER A 68 5.64 -13.87 -2.30
CA SER A 68 5.15 -14.63 -3.45
C SER A 68 3.75 -14.22 -3.92
N LEU A 69 2.90 -13.74 -3.02
CA LEU A 69 1.55 -13.27 -3.37
C LEU A 69 1.59 -12.00 -4.24
N LEU A 70 2.70 -11.25 -4.20
CA LEU A 70 2.86 -10.00 -4.93
C LEU A 70 3.64 -10.13 -6.23
N THR A 71 4.44 -11.18 -6.39
CA THR A 71 5.45 -11.29 -7.46
C THR A 71 4.91 -11.04 -8.86
N SER A 72 3.70 -11.53 -9.17
CA SER A 72 3.11 -11.36 -10.52
C SER A 72 2.74 -9.91 -10.86
N TYR A 73 2.72 -9.01 -9.88
CA TYR A 73 2.39 -7.60 -10.08
C TYR A 73 3.63 -6.70 -10.16
N ALA A 74 4.83 -7.26 -9.97
CA ALA A 74 6.08 -6.49 -9.93
C ALA A 74 6.39 -5.85 -11.29
N GLU A 75 6.76 -4.57 -11.30
CA GLU A 75 7.24 -3.91 -12.51
C GLU A 75 8.64 -4.40 -12.90
N ASN A 76 9.49 -4.69 -11.91
CA ASN A 76 10.83 -5.21 -12.13
C ASN A 76 11.02 -6.52 -11.35
N GLU A 77 10.88 -7.64 -12.04
CA GLU A 77 10.99 -8.96 -11.41
C GLU A 77 12.41 -9.30 -10.93
N ASP A 78 13.41 -8.58 -11.42
CA ASP A 78 14.81 -8.78 -11.03
C ASP A 78 15.17 -8.11 -9.71
N ASN A 79 14.30 -7.25 -9.20
CA ASN A 79 14.54 -6.54 -7.94
C ASN A 79 13.24 -6.41 -7.14
N LEU A 80 12.76 -7.52 -6.60
CA LEU A 80 11.45 -7.60 -5.94
C LEU A 80 11.32 -6.74 -4.68
N CYS A 81 12.40 -6.42 -4.00
CA CYS A 81 12.39 -5.54 -2.82
C CYS A 81 12.61 -4.07 -3.17
N GLY A 82 12.98 -3.76 -4.40
CA GLY A 82 13.28 -2.41 -4.86
C GLY A 82 12.35 -1.89 -5.96
N THR A 83 11.22 -2.54 -6.19
CA THR A 83 10.27 -2.18 -7.25
C THR A 83 8.90 -1.80 -6.69
N VAL A 84 8.07 -1.23 -7.56
CA VAL A 84 6.65 -1.04 -7.28
C VAL A 84 5.82 -2.14 -7.95
N TYR A 85 4.65 -2.37 -7.42
CA TYR A 85 3.68 -3.38 -7.84
C TYR A 85 2.37 -2.63 -8.12
N GLY A 86 2.03 -2.48 -9.41
CA GLY A 86 0.88 -1.70 -9.82
C GLY A 86 -0.43 -2.48 -9.75
N TYR A 87 -1.51 -1.80 -9.38
CA TYR A 87 -2.87 -2.34 -9.42
C TYR A 87 -3.02 -3.68 -8.71
N VAL A 88 -2.45 -3.80 -7.51
CA VAL A 88 -2.59 -5.01 -6.71
C VAL A 88 -3.98 -5.02 -6.08
N PRO A 89 -4.77 -6.09 -6.29
CA PRO A 89 -6.08 -6.17 -5.66
C PRO A 89 -5.98 -6.02 -4.13
N CYS A 90 -6.84 -5.21 -3.54
CA CYS A 90 -6.81 -5.01 -2.09
C CYS A 90 -7.11 -6.31 -1.33
N THR A 91 -7.82 -7.25 -1.93
CA THR A 91 -8.02 -8.59 -1.37
C THR A 91 -6.69 -9.35 -1.24
N ILE A 92 -5.80 -9.21 -2.22
CA ILE A 92 -4.45 -9.81 -2.18
C ILE A 92 -3.60 -9.13 -1.11
N ILE A 93 -3.67 -7.81 -1.02
CA ILE A 93 -2.97 -7.06 0.03
C ILE A 93 -3.43 -7.52 1.43
N ASP A 94 -4.73 -7.73 1.61
CA ASP A 94 -5.28 -8.24 2.86
C ASP A 94 -4.78 -9.65 3.17
N GLU A 95 -4.62 -10.51 2.14
CA GLU A 95 -4.03 -11.84 2.32
C GLU A 95 -2.56 -11.76 2.76
N VAL A 96 -1.79 -10.83 2.19
CA VAL A 96 -0.40 -10.59 2.60
C VAL A 96 -0.35 -10.18 4.07
N ILE A 97 -1.19 -9.23 4.46
CA ILE A 97 -1.27 -8.74 5.84
C ILE A 97 -1.59 -9.90 6.79
N GLU A 98 -2.59 -10.71 6.46
CA GLU A 98 -2.99 -11.86 7.29
C GLU A 98 -1.88 -12.89 7.39
N LYS A 99 -1.22 -13.21 6.28
CA LYS A 99 -0.08 -14.13 6.23
C LYS A 99 1.05 -13.71 7.18
N HIS A 100 1.25 -12.41 7.35
CA HIS A 100 2.30 -11.86 8.21
C HIS A 100 1.82 -11.50 9.62
N GLY A 101 0.68 -12.02 10.04
CA GLY A 101 0.18 -11.90 11.40
C GLY A 101 -0.67 -10.66 11.70
N GLY A 102 -1.08 -9.94 10.68
CA GLY A 102 -1.85 -8.70 10.82
C GLY A 102 -0.96 -7.47 10.99
N ILE A 103 -1.58 -6.29 10.97
CA ILE A 103 -0.87 -5.02 11.09
C ILE A 103 -0.55 -4.73 12.55
N ASP A 104 0.69 -4.34 12.83
CA ASP A 104 1.11 -3.84 14.14
C ASP A 104 1.10 -2.31 14.13
N GLU A 105 -0.01 -1.72 14.58
CA GLU A 105 -0.19 -0.28 14.57
C GLU A 105 0.80 0.47 15.47
N SER A 106 1.39 -0.21 16.46
CA SER A 106 2.37 0.42 17.35
C SER A 106 3.69 0.76 16.66
N LYS A 107 3.94 0.18 15.49
CA LYS A 107 5.19 0.37 14.73
C LYS A 107 5.02 1.27 13.50
N ILE A 108 3.86 1.87 13.32
CA ILE A 108 3.62 2.75 12.19
C ILE A 108 4.29 4.09 12.42
N ASP A 109 5.09 4.52 11.43
CA ASP A 109 5.81 5.79 11.47
C ASP A 109 4.90 6.91 10.95
N ILE A 110 4.22 7.58 11.87
CA ILE A 110 3.32 8.68 11.56
C ILE A 110 4.09 9.99 11.70
N LYS A 111 4.63 10.46 10.61
CA LYS A 111 5.28 11.77 10.58
C LYS A 111 4.50 12.74 9.72
#